data_a433d5d0c03775485d435311c3297f0a
#
_entry.id   a433d5d0c03775485d435311c3297f0a
#
_cell.length_a   1.000
_cell.length_b   1.000
_cell.length_c   1.000
_cell.angle_alpha   90.00
_cell.angle_beta   90.00
_cell.angle_gamma   90.00
#
_symmetry.space_group_name_H-M   'P 1'
#
loop_
_entity.id
_entity.type
_entity.pdbx_description
1 polymer ?
#
loop_
_entity_poly.entity_id
_entity_poly.type
_entity_poly.pdbx_seq_one_letter_code
_entity_poly.pdbx_strand_id
1 'polypeptide(L)'
;MTEHTTGAPPRLAGELVADPASVELTASIAGHVARVANAPLTGADTEAARKLLLDNFIVSLWGATRPWTREIAQWTRRFAGTGASPVLGTDWLADPSIAALVHGTAAHSYELDDTHDEILSHPGAAIIPAALAVAAATDAPQADLLRALAAGYEAMALLGASAGGMETVHRGFHPTSVFGSFGAATACICLHARQRGEAVTRDLLIAAWGHALSQACGAMQFSAEPGGGEVKRVHAGYGARNGVLAAEFAHLPAVT
;
A
#
# COMPACT_ATOMS: atom_id res chain seq x y z
N MET A 1 -43.10 2.91 40.34
CA MET A 1 -42.00 3.91 40.34
C MET A 1 -40.72 3.13 40.29
N THR A 2 -40.16 2.97 39.09
CA THR A 2 -38.88 2.28 38.84
C THR A 2 -37.84 3.38 38.59
N GLU A 3 -36.92 3.48 39.54
CA GLU A 3 -35.77 4.40 39.42
C GLU A 3 -34.89 3.99 38.23
N HIS A 4 -34.84 4.84 37.21
CA HIS A 4 -33.81 4.79 36.17
C HIS A 4 -32.51 5.34 36.77
N THR A 5 -31.60 4.45 37.15
CA THR A 5 -30.22 4.79 37.42
C THR A 5 -29.56 5.21 36.09
N THR A 6 -29.39 6.46 35.88
CA THR A 6 -28.54 7.03 34.79
C THR A 6 -27.09 6.78 35.14
N GLY A 7 -26.58 5.59 34.83
CA GLY A 7 -25.14 5.32 34.81
C GLY A 7 -24.49 6.19 33.74
N ALA A 8 -23.49 6.98 34.14
CA ALA A 8 -22.68 7.72 33.17
C ALA A 8 -22.08 6.74 32.12
N PRO A 9 -22.05 7.11 30.84
CA PRO A 9 -21.43 6.24 29.84
C PRO A 9 -19.97 5.96 30.21
N PRO A 10 -19.46 4.75 29.93
CA PRO A 10 -18.08 4.41 30.24
C PRO A 10 -17.13 5.42 29.61
N ARG A 11 -16.17 5.89 30.38
CA ARG A 11 -15.12 6.80 29.91
C ARG A 11 -14.17 6.03 28.98
N LEU A 12 -14.48 5.96 27.69
CA LEU A 12 -13.60 5.42 26.67
C LEU A 12 -12.36 6.31 26.40
N ALA A 13 -12.38 7.56 26.85
CA ALA A 13 -11.32 8.52 26.52
C ALA A 13 -10.02 8.37 27.34
N GLY A 14 -9.98 7.54 28.35
CA GLY A 14 -8.77 7.37 29.21
C GLY A 14 -7.89 6.18 28.86
N GLU A 15 -8.39 5.23 28.07
CA GLU A 15 -7.71 3.95 27.81
C GLU A 15 -7.14 3.81 26.36
N LEU A 16 -7.39 4.79 25.50
CA LEU A 16 -6.94 4.80 24.10
C LEU A 16 -5.65 5.62 23.87
N VAL A 17 -4.90 5.94 24.92
CA VAL A 17 -3.57 6.50 24.73
C VAL A 17 -2.68 5.39 24.19
N ALA A 18 -2.05 5.65 23.03
CA ALA A 18 -1.12 4.70 22.43
C ALA A 18 -0.06 4.29 23.47
N ASP A 19 0.17 3.00 23.60
CA ASP A 19 1.23 2.49 24.47
C ASP A 19 2.58 3.14 24.06
N PRO A 20 3.32 3.76 25.01
CA PRO A 20 4.59 4.41 24.71
C PRO A 20 5.59 3.52 23.96
N ALA A 21 5.62 2.22 24.26
CA ALA A 21 6.46 1.25 23.54
C ALA A 21 6.07 1.12 22.07
N SER A 22 4.77 1.14 21.74
CA SER A 22 4.28 1.11 20.37
C SER A 22 4.63 2.39 19.61
N VAL A 23 4.60 3.53 20.26
CA VAL A 23 5.01 4.83 19.66
C VAL A 23 6.50 4.82 19.37
N GLU A 24 7.32 4.34 20.29
CA GLU A 24 8.77 4.23 20.13
C GLU A 24 9.13 3.24 19.01
N LEU A 25 8.46 2.09 18.93
CA LEU A 25 8.65 1.11 17.86
C LEU A 25 8.34 1.71 16.49
N THR A 26 7.19 2.38 16.34
CA THR A 26 6.81 3.05 15.09
C THR A 26 7.86 4.09 14.68
N ALA A 27 8.32 4.91 15.61
CA ALA A 27 9.35 5.91 15.36
C ALA A 27 10.71 5.28 14.96
N SER A 28 11.07 4.16 15.56
CA SER A 28 12.28 3.39 15.25
C SER A 28 12.23 2.81 13.85
N ILE A 29 11.12 2.15 13.49
CA ILE A 29 10.91 1.60 12.14
C ILE A 29 10.92 2.73 11.09
N ALA A 30 10.20 3.82 11.32
CA ALA A 30 10.17 4.95 10.40
C ALA A 30 11.57 5.59 10.22
N GLY A 31 12.35 5.71 11.28
CA GLY A 31 13.73 6.17 11.21
C GLY A 31 14.64 5.23 10.41
N HIS A 32 14.46 3.92 10.54
CA HIS A 32 15.18 2.94 9.73
C HIS A 32 14.79 3.04 8.25
N VAL A 33 13.49 3.01 7.94
CA VAL A 33 12.98 3.10 6.56
C VAL A 33 13.42 4.43 5.89
N ALA A 34 13.43 5.54 6.63
CA ALA A 34 13.94 6.81 6.11
C ALA A 34 15.42 6.72 5.72
N ARG A 35 16.26 6.01 6.48
CA ARG A 35 17.65 5.76 6.10
C ARG A 35 17.75 4.92 4.83
N VAL A 36 16.98 3.85 4.71
CA VAL A 36 16.93 3.01 3.49
C VAL A 36 16.51 3.84 2.28
N ALA A 37 15.45 4.63 2.40
CA ALA A 37 14.92 5.48 1.34
C ALA A 37 15.93 6.52 0.83
N ASN A 38 16.81 7.03 1.70
CA ASN A 38 17.79 8.04 1.37
C ASN A 38 19.16 7.47 0.96
N ALA A 39 19.43 6.20 1.26
CA ALA A 39 20.69 5.56 0.90
C ALA A 39 20.74 5.17 -0.59
N PRO A 40 21.93 5.14 -1.21
CA PRO A 40 22.09 4.53 -2.53
C PRO A 40 21.85 3.01 -2.43
N LEU A 41 21.19 2.44 -3.45
CA LEU A 41 21.07 0.99 -3.55
C LEU A 41 22.42 0.34 -3.86
N THR A 42 22.66 -0.83 -3.27
CA THR A 42 23.77 -1.69 -3.70
C THR A 42 23.46 -2.32 -5.06
N GLY A 43 24.46 -2.94 -5.69
CA GLY A 43 24.25 -3.69 -6.94
C GLY A 43 23.28 -4.86 -6.73
N ALA A 44 23.33 -5.52 -5.56
CA ALA A 44 22.45 -6.64 -5.21
C ALA A 44 21.00 -6.17 -5.02
N ASP A 45 20.79 -5.05 -4.30
CA ASP A 45 19.45 -4.48 -4.08
C ASP A 45 18.83 -4.03 -5.41
N THR A 46 19.63 -3.41 -6.27
CA THR A 46 19.21 -2.97 -7.61
C THR A 46 18.73 -4.16 -8.44
N GLU A 47 19.47 -5.27 -8.43
CA GLU A 47 19.11 -6.47 -9.18
C GLU A 47 17.87 -7.16 -8.58
N ALA A 48 17.75 -7.21 -7.26
CA ALA A 48 16.56 -7.73 -6.60
C ALA A 48 15.31 -6.91 -6.96
N ALA A 49 15.38 -5.58 -6.86
CA ALA A 49 14.26 -4.70 -7.20
C ALA A 49 13.87 -4.82 -8.69
N ARG A 50 14.84 -5.00 -9.60
CA ARG A 50 14.54 -5.26 -11.02
C ARG A 50 13.83 -6.58 -11.26
N LYS A 51 14.20 -7.64 -10.55
CA LYS A 51 13.54 -8.94 -10.66
C LYS A 51 12.09 -8.87 -10.16
N LEU A 52 11.86 -8.24 -9.02
CA LEU A 52 10.51 -8.02 -8.48
C LEU A 52 9.65 -7.20 -9.43
N LEU A 53 10.21 -6.14 -10.02
CA LEU A 53 9.52 -5.32 -11.01
C LEU A 53 9.16 -6.13 -12.27
N LEU A 54 10.09 -6.95 -12.77
CA LEU A 54 9.85 -7.79 -13.96
C LEU A 54 8.78 -8.86 -13.66
N ASP A 55 8.87 -9.52 -12.52
CA ASP A 55 7.89 -10.51 -12.07
C ASP A 55 6.49 -9.90 -12.02
N ASN A 56 6.35 -8.80 -11.27
CA ASN A 56 5.08 -8.08 -11.18
C ASN A 56 4.53 -7.66 -12.55
N PHE A 57 5.39 -7.19 -13.44
CA PHE A 57 4.98 -6.80 -14.79
C PHE A 57 4.42 -7.98 -15.59
N ILE A 58 5.08 -9.13 -15.56
CA ILE A 58 4.64 -10.35 -16.26
C ILE A 58 3.28 -10.82 -15.76
N VAL A 59 3.13 -10.95 -14.43
CA VAL A 59 1.87 -11.43 -13.85
C VAL A 59 0.74 -10.43 -14.06
N SER A 60 1.04 -9.13 -14.01
CA SER A 60 0.06 -8.06 -14.25
C SER A 60 -0.45 -8.03 -15.70
N LEU A 61 0.41 -8.23 -16.69
CA LEU A 61 0.00 -8.30 -18.10
C LEU A 61 -1.02 -9.41 -18.33
N TRP A 62 -0.78 -10.57 -17.72
CA TRP A 62 -1.73 -11.67 -17.79
C TRP A 62 -3.01 -11.38 -16.99
N GLY A 63 -2.86 -10.84 -15.77
CA GLY A 63 -3.98 -10.45 -14.91
C GLY A 63 -4.88 -9.39 -15.54
N ALA A 64 -4.32 -8.47 -16.33
CA ALA A 64 -5.08 -7.45 -17.07
C ALA A 64 -6.07 -8.05 -18.09
N THR A 65 -5.85 -9.31 -18.51
CA THR A 65 -6.77 -10.00 -19.42
C THR A 65 -7.98 -10.63 -18.71
N ARG A 66 -8.03 -10.63 -17.40
CA ARG A 66 -9.08 -11.29 -16.62
C ARG A 66 -10.36 -10.48 -16.54
N PRO A 67 -11.51 -11.13 -16.44
CA PRO A 67 -12.82 -10.43 -16.46
C PRO A 67 -12.90 -9.33 -15.39
N TRP A 68 -12.59 -9.66 -14.14
CA TRP A 68 -12.64 -8.69 -13.01
C TRP A 68 -11.73 -7.49 -13.21
N THR A 69 -10.51 -7.68 -13.72
CA THR A 69 -9.61 -6.56 -14.01
C THR A 69 -10.13 -5.71 -15.15
N ARG A 70 -10.63 -6.33 -16.23
CA ARG A 70 -11.22 -5.63 -17.37
C ARG A 70 -12.43 -4.79 -16.97
N GLU A 71 -13.29 -5.33 -16.14
CA GLU A 71 -14.48 -4.62 -15.65
C GLU A 71 -14.09 -3.42 -14.80
N ILE A 72 -13.12 -3.58 -13.88
CA ILE A 72 -12.61 -2.47 -13.08
C ILE A 72 -11.90 -1.45 -13.97
N ALA A 73 -11.05 -1.87 -14.91
CA ALA A 73 -10.40 -0.97 -15.86
C ALA A 73 -11.46 -0.19 -16.66
N GLN A 74 -12.47 -0.86 -17.20
CA GLN A 74 -13.57 -0.19 -17.94
C GLN A 74 -14.35 0.78 -17.04
N TRP A 75 -14.57 0.43 -15.77
CA TRP A 75 -15.20 1.33 -14.80
C TRP A 75 -14.37 2.61 -14.60
N THR A 76 -13.03 2.53 -14.64
CA THR A 76 -12.14 3.69 -14.48
C THR A 76 -12.19 4.68 -15.64
N ARG A 77 -12.81 4.33 -16.79
CA ARG A 77 -12.91 5.23 -17.95
C ARG A 77 -13.53 6.60 -17.59
N ARG A 78 -14.39 6.65 -16.59
CA ARG A 78 -14.97 7.91 -16.07
C ARG A 78 -13.93 8.88 -15.49
N PHE A 79 -12.72 8.40 -15.19
CA PHE A 79 -11.59 9.17 -14.69
C PHE A 79 -10.53 9.40 -15.77
N ALA A 80 -10.80 9.05 -17.03
CA ALA A 80 -9.85 9.26 -18.12
C ALA A 80 -9.50 10.76 -18.25
N GLY A 81 -8.19 11.05 -18.35
CA GLY A 81 -7.67 12.41 -18.44
C GLY A 81 -7.56 13.15 -17.10
N THR A 82 -7.83 12.52 -15.96
CA THR A 82 -7.65 13.15 -14.63
C THR A 82 -6.21 13.16 -14.13
N GLY A 83 -5.29 12.48 -14.82
CA GLY A 83 -3.88 12.37 -14.45
C GLY A 83 -3.03 11.85 -15.58
N ALA A 84 -1.75 11.55 -15.27
CA ALA A 84 -0.73 11.12 -16.25
C ALA A 84 -0.35 9.64 -16.12
N SER A 85 -1.00 8.86 -15.25
CA SER A 85 -0.65 7.47 -15.02
C SER A 85 -1.38 6.54 -15.99
N PRO A 86 -0.67 5.66 -16.73
CA PRO A 86 -1.29 4.67 -17.60
C PRO A 86 -2.16 3.68 -16.82
N VAL A 87 -3.38 3.46 -17.27
CA VAL A 87 -4.27 2.42 -16.73
C VAL A 87 -4.04 1.12 -17.49
N LEU A 88 -3.55 0.12 -16.80
CA LEU A 88 -3.14 -1.16 -17.41
C LEU A 88 -4.28 -1.82 -18.22
N GLY A 89 -3.98 -2.23 -19.44
CA GLY A 89 -4.93 -2.87 -20.34
C GLY A 89 -5.89 -1.91 -21.03
N THR A 90 -5.63 -0.60 -21.00
CA THR A 90 -6.43 0.45 -21.64
C THR A 90 -5.57 1.40 -22.46
N ASP A 91 -6.21 2.33 -23.15
CA ASP A 91 -5.59 3.39 -23.97
C ASP A 91 -5.71 4.79 -23.33
N TRP A 92 -6.10 4.86 -22.03
CA TRP A 92 -6.24 6.14 -21.34
C TRP A 92 -5.31 6.25 -20.12
N LEU A 93 -5.09 7.50 -19.72
CA LEU A 93 -4.37 7.90 -18.52
C LEU A 93 -5.39 8.35 -17.47
N ALA A 94 -5.06 8.15 -16.19
CA ALA A 94 -5.88 8.59 -15.06
C ALA A 94 -5.00 9.06 -13.89
N ASP A 95 -5.67 9.47 -12.81
CA ASP A 95 -5.03 9.73 -11.54
C ASP A 95 -4.22 8.52 -11.04
N PRO A 96 -3.05 8.72 -10.40
CA PRO A 96 -2.20 7.62 -9.93
C PRO A 96 -2.93 6.61 -9.04
N SER A 97 -3.84 7.07 -8.18
CA SER A 97 -4.60 6.19 -7.29
C SER A 97 -5.54 5.26 -8.06
N ILE A 98 -6.13 5.75 -9.14
CA ILE A 98 -7.00 4.98 -10.03
C ILE A 98 -6.19 3.97 -10.86
N ALA A 99 -5.05 4.38 -11.40
CA ALA A 99 -4.16 3.47 -12.13
C ALA A 99 -3.63 2.36 -11.22
N ALA A 100 -3.20 2.70 -10.01
CA ALA A 100 -2.71 1.76 -9.00
C ALA A 100 -3.77 0.71 -8.61
N LEU A 101 -5.05 1.10 -8.50
CA LEU A 101 -6.16 0.17 -8.23
C LEU A 101 -6.24 -0.93 -9.30
N VAL A 102 -6.20 -0.57 -10.57
CA VAL A 102 -6.30 -1.53 -11.69
C VAL A 102 -5.06 -2.43 -11.75
N HIS A 103 -3.87 -1.84 -11.65
CA HIS A 103 -2.60 -2.58 -11.66
C HIS A 103 -2.51 -3.59 -10.51
N GLY A 104 -2.82 -3.18 -9.28
CA GLY A 104 -2.79 -4.08 -8.11
C GLY A 104 -3.80 -5.21 -8.21
N THR A 105 -4.98 -4.94 -8.78
CA THR A 105 -5.96 -5.99 -9.07
C THR A 105 -5.44 -6.97 -10.13
N ALA A 106 -4.76 -6.48 -11.15
CA ALA A 106 -4.16 -7.31 -12.19
C ALA A 106 -3.04 -8.18 -11.61
N ALA A 107 -2.12 -7.59 -10.84
CA ALA A 107 -1.00 -8.28 -10.22
C ALA A 107 -1.46 -9.45 -9.33
N HIS A 108 -2.48 -9.23 -8.51
CA HIS A 108 -2.98 -10.20 -7.53
C HIS A 108 -4.05 -11.16 -8.08
N SER A 109 -4.21 -11.23 -9.40
CA SER A 109 -5.32 -11.96 -10.02
C SER A 109 -5.36 -13.46 -9.73
N TYR A 110 -4.21 -14.11 -9.58
CA TYR A 110 -4.12 -15.57 -9.34
C TYR A 110 -3.04 -15.95 -8.32
N GLU A 111 -2.56 -14.98 -7.54
CA GLU A 111 -1.52 -15.23 -6.53
C GLU A 111 -0.25 -15.87 -7.14
N LEU A 112 0.09 -15.44 -8.36
CA LEU A 112 1.34 -15.77 -9.03
C LEU A 112 2.43 -14.71 -8.76
N ASP A 113 2.03 -13.63 -8.10
CA ASP A 113 2.86 -12.54 -7.62
C ASP A 113 3.72 -13.00 -6.42
N ASP A 114 4.76 -12.23 -6.14
CA ASP A 114 5.73 -12.52 -5.07
C ASP A 114 5.07 -12.71 -3.69
N THR A 115 5.72 -13.46 -2.82
CA THR A 115 5.26 -13.72 -1.45
C THR A 115 6.32 -13.37 -0.42
N HIS A 116 5.85 -12.96 0.76
CA HIS A 116 6.66 -12.79 1.96
C HIS A 116 6.04 -13.65 3.07
N ASP A 117 6.67 -14.79 3.34
CA ASP A 117 6.09 -15.85 4.18
C ASP A 117 5.86 -15.41 5.63
N GLU A 118 6.79 -14.64 6.21
CA GLU A 118 6.70 -14.19 7.62
C GLU A 118 5.47 -13.32 7.87
N ILE A 119 5.12 -12.46 6.91
CA ILE A 119 3.96 -11.55 7.04
C ILE A 119 2.74 -12.04 6.25
N LEU A 120 2.80 -13.21 5.63
CA LEU A 120 1.73 -13.83 4.83
C LEU A 120 1.12 -12.89 3.80
N SER A 121 1.97 -12.19 3.07
CA SER A 121 1.55 -11.12 2.16
C SER A 121 2.20 -11.24 0.79
N HIS A 122 1.63 -10.52 -0.18
CA HIS A 122 2.13 -10.35 -1.54
C HIS A 122 2.54 -8.87 -1.74
N PRO A 123 3.78 -8.49 -1.37
CA PRO A 123 4.18 -7.09 -1.33
C PRO A 123 4.14 -6.41 -2.70
N GLY A 124 4.64 -7.10 -3.72
CA GLY A 124 4.71 -6.55 -5.07
C GLY A 124 3.36 -6.19 -5.66
N ALA A 125 2.29 -6.91 -5.30
CA ALA A 125 0.96 -6.64 -5.82
C ALA A 125 0.37 -5.28 -5.37
N ALA A 126 0.85 -4.72 -4.27
CA ALA A 126 0.40 -3.40 -3.79
C ALA A 126 1.46 -2.32 -4.04
N ILE A 127 2.72 -2.59 -3.73
CA ILE A 127 3.79 -1.59 -3.75
C ILE A 127 4.15 -1.19 -5.19
N ILE A 128 4.37 -2.17 -6.07
CA ILE A 128 4.84 -1.91 -7.44
C ILE A 128 3.80 -1.14 -8.26
N PRO A 129 2.50 -1.51 -8.27
CA PRO A 129 1.47 -0.75 -8.95
C PRO A 129 1.37 0.70 -8.50
N ALA A 130 1.43 0.97 -7.19
CA ALA A 130 1.41 2.32 -6.64
C ALA A 130 2.65 3.13 -7.07
N ALA A 131 3.83 2.53 -6.93
CA ALA A 131 5.09 3.17 -7.31
C ALA A 131 5.14 3.46 -8.82
N LEU A 132 4.72 2.53 -9.68
CA LEU A 132 4.67 2.75 -11.14
C LEU A 132 3.71 3.88 -11.52
N ALA A 133 2.53 3.92 -10.89
CA ALA A 133 1.55 4.96 -11.16
C ALA A 133 2.10 6.35 -10.78
N VAL A 134 2.68 6.50 -9.60
CA VAL A 134 3.28 7.76 -9.17
C VAL A 134 4.54 8.11 -9.98
N ALA A 135 5.39 7.13 -10.29
CA ALA A 135 6.57 7.35 -11.11
C ALA A 135 6.22 7.88 -12.51
N ALA A 136 5.16 7.35 -13.13
CA ALA A 136 4.65 7.84 -14.40
C ALA A 136 4.11 9.28 -14.30
N ALA A 137 3.39 9.60 -13.22
CA ALA A 137 2.85 10.94 -13.01
C ALA A 137 3.92 11.99 -12.70
N THR A 138 5.05 11.58 -12.13
CA THR A 138 6.15 12.46 -11.72
C THR A 138 7.35 12.43 -12.68
N ASP A 139 7.28 11.65 -13.75
CA ASP A 139 8.39 11.39 -14.69
C ASP A 139 9.67 10.93 -13.95
N ALA A 140 9.50 10.06 -12.97
CA ALA A 140 10.59 9.64 -12.09
C ALA A 140 11.59 8.74 -12.82
N PRO A 141 12.91 8.97 -12.67
CA PRO A 141 13.94 8.09 -13.21
C PRO A 141 13.82 6.66 -12.63
N GLN A 142 14.21 5.67 -13.42
CA GLN A 142 14.20 4.26 -12.98
C GLN A 142 14.97 4.04 -11.67
N ALA A 143 16.09 4.77 -11.47
CA ALA A 143 16.87 4.64 -10.23
C ALA A 143 16.07 5.05 -8.99
N ASP A 144 15.22 6.06 -9.08
CA ASP A 144 14.37 6.50 -7.99
C ASP A 144 13.19 5.55 -7.78
N LEU A 145 12.62 5.01 -8.85
CA LEU A 145 11.62 3.94 -8.75
C LEU A 145 12.17 2.72 -7.99
N LEU A 146 13.33 2.18 -8.40
CA LEU A 146 13.91 1.00 -7.74
C LEU A 146 14.21 1.26 -6.25
N ARG A 147 14.67 2.47 -5.91
CA ARG A 147 14.90 2.87 -4.51
C ARG A 147 13.58 2.96 -3.74
N ALA A 148 12.55 3.51 -4.33
CA ALA A 148 11.22 3.58 -3.74
C ALA A 148 10.65 2.18 -3.47
N LEU A 149 10.85 1.23 -4.39
CA LEU A 149 10.46 -0.16 -4.19
C LEU A 149 11.18 -0.76 -2.98
N ALA A 150 12.51 -0.63 -2.90
CA ALA A 150 13.27 -1.17 -1.76
C ALA A 150 12.76 -0.63 -0.42
N ALA A 151 12.52 0.69 -0.31
CA ALA A 151 11.96 1.29 0.90
C ALA A 151 10.54 0.82 1.20
N GLY A 152 9.69 0.66 0.18
CA GLY A 152 8.33 0.16 0.33
C GLY A 152 8.27 -1.27 0.84
N TYR A 153 9.09 -2.16 0.28
CA TYR A 153 9.20 -3.55 0.73
C TYR A 153 9.72 -3.64 2.18
N GLU A 154 10.76 -2.87 2.51
CA GLU A 154 11.30 -2.81 3.87
C GLU A 154 10.24 -2.34 4.89
N ALA A 155 9.50 -1.28 4.57
CA ALA A 155 8.43 -0.79 5.42
C ALA A 155 7.33 -1.82 5.63
N MET A 156 6.85 -2.46 4.55
CA MET A 156 5.81 -3.47 4.62
C MET A 156 6.24 -4.69 5.43
N ALA A 157 7.47 -5.16 5.24
CA ALA A 157 8.01 -6.30 5.97
C ALA A 157 8.12 -6.01 7.48
N LEU A 158 8.72 -4.88 7.86
CA LEU A 158 8.90 -4.53 9.27
C LEU A 158 7.58 -4.27 10.00
N LEU A 159 6.66 -3.54 9.38
CA LEU A 159 5.35 -3.25 9.97
C LEU A 159 4.49 -4.52 10.04
N GLY A 160 4.50 -5.34 9.01
CA GLY A 160 3.78 -6.61 8.98
C GLY A 160 4.32 -7.61 10.02
N ALA A 161 5.64 -7.72 10.17
CA ALA A 161 6.26 -8.55 11.20
C ALA A 161 5.90 -8.06 12.62
N SER A 162 5.90 -6.74 12.84
CA SER A 162 5.53 -6.13 14.12
C SER A 162 4.07 -6.37 14.50
N ALA A 163 3.16 -6.42 13.52
CA ALA A 163 1.74 -6.67 13.72
C ALA A 163 1.38 -8.15 13.79
N GLY A 164 2.24 -9.03 13.26
CA GLY A 164 2.03 -10.46 13.14
C GLY A 164 1.13 -10.84 11.95
N GLY A 165 1.74 -11.43 10.90
CA GLY A 165 1.01 -11.82 9.68
C GLY A 165 -0.12 -12.80 9.97
N MET A 166 0.17 -13.92 10.64
CA MET A 166 -0.82 -14.93 11.02
C MET A 166 -1.86 -14.36 12.00
N GLU A 167 -1.44 -13.53 12.95
CA GLU A 167 -2.36 -12.88 13.89
C GLU A 167 -3.34 -11.97 13.17
N THR A 168 -2.90 -11.27 12.14
CA THR A 168 -3.76 -10.45 11.27
C THR A 168 -4.81 -11.31 10.55
N VAL A 169 -4.42 -12.48 10.05
CA VAL A 169 -5.37 -13.46 9.46
C VAL A 169 -6.38 -13.95 10.50
N HIS A 170 -5.93 -14.30 11.70
CA HIS A 170 -6.83 -14.75 12.78
C HIS A 170 -7.82 -13.67 13.21
N ARG A 171 -7.45 -12.40 13.11
CA ARG A 171 -8.36 -11.26 13.32
C ARG A 171 -9.32 -11.02 12.17
N GLY A 172 -9.24 -11.79 11.10
CA GLY A 172 -10.15 -11.74 9.96
C GLY A 172 -9.77 -10.73 8.89
N PHE A 173 -8.49 -10.34 8.81
CA PHE A 173 -7.99 -9.41 7.80
C PHE A 173 -6.96 -10.05 6.87
N HIS A 174 -6.97 -9.62 5.61
CA HIS A 174 -6.04 -10.05 4.59
C HIS A 174 -4.74 -9.22 4.65
N PRO A 175 -3.60 -9.81 5.06
CA PRO A 175 -2.35 -9.07 5.27
C PRO A 175 -1.89 -8.25 4.07
N THR A 176 -2.02 -8.79 2.84
CA THR A 176 -1.67 -8.06 1.61
C THR A 176 -2.39 -6.73 1.49
N SER A 177 -3.69 -6.68 1.83
CA SER A 177 -4.47 -5.44 1.75
C SER A 177 -4.08 -4.46 2.86
N VAL A 178 -3.93 -4.96 4.07
CA VAL A 178 -3.60 -4.15 5.25
C VAL A 178 -2.19 -3.58 5.12
N PHE A 179 -1.18 -4.45 5.05
CA PHE A 179 0.23 -4.03 5.05
C PHE A 179 0.65 -3.40 3.72
N GLY A 180 0.03 -3.81 2.61
CA GLY A 180 0.27 -3.25 1.30
C GLY A 180 0.05 -1.74 1.23
N SER A 181 -0.93 -1.21 1.98
CA SER A 181 -1.17 0.23 2.06
C SER A 181 0.03 1.01 2.62
N PHE A 182 0.72 0.45 3.60
CA PHE A 182 1.91 1.09 4.21
C PHE A 182 3.13 1.03 3.28
N GLY A 183 3.38 -0.14 2.67
CA GLY A 183 4.47 -0.29 1.71
C GLY A 183 4.29 0.60 0.49
N ALA A 184 3.08 0.65 -0.05
CA ALA A 184 2.71 1.51 -1.17
C ALA A 184 2.85 3.01 -0.81
N ALA A 185 2.36 3.44 0.36
CA ALA A 185 2.52 4.81 0.84
C ALA A 185 4.00 5.19 0.96
N THR A 186 4.83 4.30 1.52
CA THR A 186 6.28 4.53 1.64
C THR A 186 6.94 4.72 0.27
N ALA A 187 6.65 3.86 -0.71
CA ALA A 187 7.21 3.99 -2.05
C ALA A 187 6.78 5.30 -2.73
N CYS A 188 5.51 5.70 -2.58
CA CYS A 188 5.00 6.95 -3.12
C CYS A 188 5.65 8.18 -2.45
N ILE A 189 5.83 8.18 -1.11
CA ILE A 189 6.57 9.22 -0.39
C ILE A 189 8.00 9.36 -0.92
N CYS A 190 8.70 8.25 -1.18
CA CYS A 190 10.04 8.29 -1.73
C CYS A 190 10.08 9.00 -3.09
N LEU A 191 9.13 8.70 -3.97
CA LEU A 191 9.03 9.33 -5.30
C LEU A 191 8.70 10.83 -5.20
N HIS A 192 7.73 11.20 -4.36
CA HIS A 192 7.39 12.61 -4.14
C HIS A 192 8.54 13.42 -3.54
N ALA A 193 9.26 12.87 -2.56
CA ALA A 193 10.43 13.53 -1.99
C ALA A 193 11.53 13.76 -3.04
N ARG A 194 11.80 12.77 -3.89
CA ARG A 194 12.78 12.90 -4.99
C ARG A 194 12.36 13.95 -6.01
N GLN A 195 11.10 13.98 -6.41
CA GLN A 195 10.58 15.01 -7.32
C GLN A 195 10.79 16.42 -6.76
N ARG A 196 10.69 16.59 -5.43
CA ARG A 196 10.90 17.88 -4.76
C ARG A 196 12.36 18.19 -4.42
N GLY A 197 13.28 17.25 -4.63
CA GLY A 197 14.67 17.38 -4.19
C GLY A 197 14.83 17.31 -2.66
N GLU A 198 13.91 16.66 -1.97
CA GLU A 198 13.84 16.54 -0.54
C GLU A 198 14.30 15.15 -0.06
N ALA A 199 14.72 15.06 1.20
CA ALA A 199 14.95 13.78 1.85
C ALA A 199 13.65 13.23 2.44
N VAL A 200 13.51 11.90 2.43
CA VAL A 200 12.44 11.21 3.16
C VAL A 200 12.70 11.34 4.65
N THR A 201 11.77 11.88 5.40
CA THR A 201 11.88 12.04 6.85
C THR A 201 11.06 10.99 7.60
N ARG A 202 11.48 10.71 8.83
CA ARG A 202 10.72 9.86 9.76
C ARG A 202 9.29 10.36 9.93
N ASP A 203 9.12 11.64 10.16
CA ASP A 203 7.83 12.23 10.51
C ASP A 203 6.86 12.20 9.31
N LEU A 204 7.38 12.39 8.08
CA LEU A 204 6.59 12.24 6.87
C LEU A 204 6.11 10.79 6.66
N LEU A 205 6.96 9.81 6.96
CA LEU A 205 6.55 8.39 6.91
C LEU A 205 5.47 8.08 7.94
N ILE A 206 5.61 8.58 9.17
CA ILE A 206 4.60 8.37 10.23
C ILE A 206 3.27 8.98 9.82
N ALA A 207 3.26 10.20 9.26
CA ALA A 207 2.06 10.83 8.75
C ALA A 207 1.40 9.99 7.64
N ALA A 208 2.19 9.54 6.65
CA ALA A 208 1.67 8.68 5.58
C ALA A 208 1.12 7.35 6.12
N TRP A 209 1.80 6.74 7.08
CA TRP A 209 1.33 5.50 7.71
C TRP A 209 0.07 5.70 8.54
N GLY A 210 -0.13 6.85 9.17
CA GLY A 210 -1.39 7.20 9.85
C GLY A 210 -2.57 7.23 8.87
N HIS A 211 -2.38 7.83 7.71
CA HIS A 211 -3.39 7.82 6.64
C HIS A 211 -3.58 6.42 6.03
N ALA A 212 -2.50 5.65 5.85
CA ALA A 212 -2.59 4.28 5.36
C ALA A 212 -3.37 3.39 6.35
N LEU A 213 -3.10 3.49 7.65
CA LEU A 213 -3.81 2.76 8.70
C LEU A 213 -5.31 3.09 8.71
N SER A 214 -5.65 4.37 8.57
CA SER A 214 -7.05 4.83 8.55
C SER A 214 -7.85 4.28 7.37
N GLN A 215 -7.17 3.86 6.30
CA GLN A 215 -7.76 3.28 5.09
C GLN A 215 -7.53 1.76 4.99
N ALA A 216 -6.76 1.17 5.89
CA ALA A 216 -6.44 -0.26 5.86
C ALA A 216 -7.74 -1.08 5.92
N CYS A 217 -7.87 -2.02 5.00
CA CYS A 217 -9.08 -2.83 4.84
C CYS A 217 -8.70 -4.23 4.36
N GLY A 218 -9.68 -5.02 3.96
CA GLY A 218 -9.46 -6.35 3.42
C GLY A 218 -9.97 -7.45 4.35
N ALA A 219 -11.28 -7.42 4.66
CA ALA A 219 -11.90 -8.46 5.46
C ALA A 219 -11.80 -9.83 4.76
N MET A 220 -11.50 -10.88 5.53
CA MET A 220 -11.36 -12.26 5.04
C MET A 220 -12.71 -12.95 4.78
N GLN A 221 -13.83 -12.22 4.79
CA GLN A 221 -15.18 -12.78 4.56
C GLN A 221 -15.28 -13.54 3.23
N PHE A 222 -14.51 -13.14 2.21
CA PHE A 222 -14.46 -13.85 0.93
C PHE A 222 -14.09 -15.33 1.08
N SER A 223 -13.34 -15.71 2.13
CA SER A 223 -12.94 -17.10 2.36
C SER A 223 -14.10 -18.02 2.73
N ALA A 224 -15.23 -17.47 3.13
CA ALA A 224 -16.47 -18.21 3.43
C ALA A 224 -17.30 -18.52 2.16
N GLU A 225 -17.01 -17.85 1.04
CA GLU A 225 -17.71 -18.05 -0.22
C GLU A 225 -17.18 -19.29 -0.98
N PRO A 226 -18.04 -20.07 -1.63
CA PRO A 226 -17.60 -21.12 -2.52
C PRO A 226 -16.69 -20.57 -3.64
N GLY A 227 -15.44 -21.04 -3.69
CA GLY A 227 -14.45 -20.55 -4.67
C GLY A 227 -13.69 -19.30 -4.25
N GLY A 228 -13.91 -18.78 -3.02
CA GLY A 228 -13.07 -17.74 -2.45
C GLY A 228 -13.41 -16.30 -2.84
N GLY A 229 -14.50 -16.05 -3.52
CA GLY A 229 -15.00 -14.70 -3.89
C GLY A 229 -14.01 -13.82 -4.67
N GLU A 230 -14.49 -13.17 -5.73
CA GLU A 230 -13.64 -12.34 -6.60
C GLU A 230 -13.12 -11.06 -5.90
N VAL A 231 -13.74 -10.63 -4.80
CA VAL A 231 -13.31 -9.45 -4.05
C VAL A 231 -11.87 -9.54 -3.54
N LYS A 232 -11.37 -10.75 -3.25
CA LYS A 232 -9.97 -10.97 -2.89
C LYS A 232 -9.01 -10.41 -3.91
N ARG A 233 -9.33 -10.54 -5.21
CA ARG A 233 -8.50 -10.06 -6.33
C ARG A 233 -8.27 -8.56 -6.29
N VAL A 234 -9.20 -7.81 -5.71
CA VAL A 234 -9.14 -6.34 -5.62
C VAL A 234 -8.37 -5.85 -4.39
N HIS A 235 -8.11 -6.71 -3.41
CA HIS A 235 -7.49 -6.31 -2.14
C HIS A 235 -6.12 -5.66 -2.31
N ALA A 236 -5.26 -6.19 -3.18
CA ALA A 236 -3.98 -5.57 -3.48
C ALA A 236 -4.16 -4.22 -4.19
N GLY A 237 -5.15 -4.13 -5.09
CA GLY A 237 -5.53 -2.87 -5.72
C GLY A 237 -6.01 -1.82 -4.73
N TYR A 238 -6.78 -2.22 -3.70
CA TYR A 238 -7.14 -1.31 -2.60
C TYR A 238 -5.91 -0.86 -1.82
N GLY A 239 -5.01 -1.79 -1.47
CA GLY A 239 -3.75 -1.45 -0.80
C GLY A 239 -2.92 -0.44 -1.60
N ALA A 240 -2.76 -0.68 -2.91
CA ALA A 240 -2.03 0.20 -3.80
C ALA A 240 -2.67 1.60 -3.88
N ARG A 241 -3.98 1.67 -4.16
CA ARG A 241 -4.73 2.94 -4.21
C ARG A 241 -4.63 3.72 -2.90
N ASN A 242 -4.87 3.04 -1.78
CA ASN A 242 -4.86 3.66 -0.46
C ASN A 242 -3.48 4.18 -0.09
N GLY A 243 -2.41 3.48 -0.51
CA GLY A 243 -1.04 3.95 -0.34
C GLY A 243 -0.73 5.23 -1.12
N VAL A 244 -1.21 5.34 -2.36
CA VAL A 244 -1.08 6.59 -3.14
C VAL A 244 -1.75 7.75 -2.40
N LEU A 245 -3.03 7.59 -2.02
CA LEU A 245 -3.78 8.63 -1.30
C LEU A 245 -3.13 8.98 0.05
N ALA A 246 -2.63 7.99 0.78
CA ALA A 246 -1.96 8.21 2.05
C ALA A 246 -0.68 9.05 1.89
N ALA A 247 0.10 8.79 0.84
CA ALA A 247 1.29 9.58 0.53
C ALA A 247 0.95 11.04 0.15
N GLU A 248 -0.11 11.23 -0.62
CA GLU A 248 -0.56 12.58 -0.98
C GLU A 248 -1.05 13.36 0.24
N PHE A 249 -1.87 12.73 1.09
CA PHE A 249 -2.45 13.37 2.27
C PHE A 249 -1.39 13.72 3.33
N ALA A 250 -0.32 12.94 3.44
CA ALA A 250 0.81 13.24 4.31
C ALA A 250 1.51 14.57 4.00
N HIS A 251 1.27 15.15 2.84
CA HIS A 251 1.78 16.47 2.45
C HIS A 251 0.77 17.61 2.67
N LEU A 252 -0.40 17.34 3.23
CA LEU A 252 -1.44 18.31 3.49
C LEU A 252 -1.42 18.74 4.97
N PRO A 253 -0.85 19.92 5.34
CA PRO A 253 -0.61 20.28 6.74
C PRO A 253 -1.86 20.32 7.63
N ALA A 254 -3.04 20.47 7.05
CA ALA A 254 -4.29 20.54 7.81
C ALA A 254 -4.89 19.17 8.17
N VAL A 255 -4.33 18.08 7.63
CA VAL A 255 -4.85 16.72 7.85
C VAL A 255 -3.79 15.71 8.33
N THR A 256 -2.59 16.22 8.64
CA THR A 256 -1.45 15.45 9.21
C THR A 256 -1.30 15.70 10.69
#